data_64bee4f68abe7afa38c1dc8db0238352
#
_entry.id   64bee4f68abe7afa38c1dc8db0238352
#
_cell.length_a   1.000
_cell.length_b   1.000
_cell.length_c   1.000
_cell.angle_alpha   90.00
_cell.angle_beta   90.00
_cell.angle_gamma   90.00
#
_symmetry.space_group_name_H-M   'P 1'
#
loop_
_entity.id
_entity.type
_entity.pdbx_description
1 polymer ?
#
loop_
_entity_poly.entity_id
_entity_poly.type
_entity_poly.pdbx_seq_one_letter_code
_entity_poly.pdbx_strand_id
1 'polypeptide(L)'
;MMLQSTMFEQQKIDLSSAPWTMHEFFAGSGLVAYGLKGMFAPVWANDISEQKATVYKANFGDNYFELDDIKNIRGYDLPYAHLSWASFPCQDLSLAGSLGGIHASRSGLVWEWLRVLDEMEQRPKILLLENVVGLLSTSKGDNYRILHTALVERGYDCGAIVLNAS
;
A
#
# COMPACT_ATOMS: atom_id res chain seq x y z
N MET A 1 28.70 39.82 -9.60
CA MET A 1 27.48 39.37 -10.28
C MET A 1 27.00 38.11 -9.53
N MET A 2 26.14 38.31 -8.53
CA MET A 2 25.60 37.19 -7.70
C MET A 2 24.51 36.48 -8.52
N LEU A 3 24.75 35.22 -8.82
CA LEU A 3 23.72 34.33 -9.34
C LEU A 3 22.71 34.13 -8.22
N GLN A 4 21.55 34.77 -8.34
CA GLN A 4 20.37 34.41 -7.54
C GLN A 4 19.94 32.98 -7.97
N SER A 5 20.22 32.01 -7.12
CA SER A 5 19.56 30.71 -7.22
C SER A 5 18.10 30.93 -6.89
N THR A 6 17.27 31.04 -7.91
CA THR A 6 15.82 30.86 -7.73
C THR A 6 15.60 29.45 -7.23
N MET A 7 15.50 29.30 -5.91
CA MET A 7 14.94 28.08 -5.32
C MET A 7 13.51 27.96 -5.87
N PHE A 8 13.32 26.99 -6.76
CA PHE A 8 11.98 26.54 -7.08
C PHE A 8 11.39 25.98 -5.77
N GLU A 9 10.59 26.78 -5.11
CA GLU A 9 9.77 26.31 -3.99
C GLU A 9 8.79 25.30 -4.59
N GLN A 10 9.08 24.03 -4.38
CA GLN A 10 8.27 22.94 -4.91
C GLN A 10 6.93 22.97 -4.18
N GLN A 11 5.89 23.44 -4.86
CA GLN A 11 4.56 23.56 -4.28
C GLN A 11 4.04 22.15 -3.97
N LYS A 12 3.83 21.86 -2.69
CA LYS A 12 3.25 20.58 -2.25
C LYS A 12 1.85 20.39 -2.84
N ILE A 13 1.52 19.14 -3.11
CA ILE A 13 0.21 18.77 -3.66
C ILE A 13 -0.85 19.02 -2.57
N ASP A 14 -1.87 19.80 -2.89
CA ASP A 14 -3.00 20.05 -2.01
C ASP A 14 -3.95 18.84 -2.02
N LEU A 15 -4.16 18.26 -0.84
CA LEU A 15 -5.04 17.11 -0.61
C LEU A 15 -6.25 17.48 0.26
N SER A 16 -6.37 18.73 0.68
CA SER A 16 -7.38 19.18 1.66
C SER A 16 -8.82 19.03 1.17
N SER A 17 -9.05 18.98 -0.15
CA SER A 17 -10.36 18.83 -0.75
C SER A 17 -10.85 17.39 -0.86
N ALA A 18 -10.01 16.39 -0.57
CA ALA A 18 -10.38 14.98 -0.69
C ALA A 18 -11.39 14.57 0.41
N PRO A 19 -12.58 14.02 0.04
CA PRO A 19 -13.62 13.65 1.00
C PRO A 19 -13.29 12.38 1.80
N TRP A 20 -12.35 11.57 1.32
CA TRP A 20 -12.02 10.27 1.91
C TRP A 20 -10.55 10.19 2.27
N THR A 21 -10.22 9.30 3.19
CA THR A 21 -8.85 9.07 3.64
C THR A 21 -8.32 7.71 3.23
N MET A 22 -7.01 7.58 3.06
CA MET A 22 -6.38 6.31 2.72
C MET A 22 -5.07 6.06 3.46
N HIS A 23 -4.76 4.76 3.64
CA HIS A 23 -3.41 4.26 3.91
C HIS A 23 -2.74 3.90 2.58
N GLU A 24 -1.48 4.23 2.44
CA GLU A 24 -0.68 3.87 1.26
C GLU A 24 0.53 3.04 1.70
N PHE A 25 0.37 1.71 1.68
CA PHE A 25 1.45 0.77 1.95
C PHE A 25 2.32 0.59 0.71
N PHE A 26 3.64 0.48 0.91
CA PHE A 26 4.62 0.42 -0.17
C PHE A 26 4.51 1.62 -1.12
N ALA A 27 4.35 2.80 -0.52
CA ALA A 27 3.93 4.03 -1.19
C ALA A 27 4.86 4.51 -2.30
N GLY A 28 6.12 4.06 -2.28
CA GLY A 28 7.08 4.48 -3.27
C GLY A 28 7.26 6.00 -3.28
N SER A 29 7.17 6.59 -4.46
CA SER A 29 7.27 8.05 -4.67
C SER A 29 5.92 8.77 -4.62
N GLY A 30 4.81 8.07 -4.27
CA GLY A 30 3.49 8.66 -4.10
C GLY A 30 2.66 8.76 -5.39
N LEU A 31 2.88 7.87 -6.34
CA LEU A 31 2.10 7.88 -7.59
C LEU A 31 0.61 7.59 -7.33
N VAL A 32 0.29 6.77 -6.35
CA VAL A 32 -1.10 6.46 -5.98
C VAL A 32 -1.75 7.66 -5.31
N ALA A 33 -1.07 8.29 -4.33
CA ALA A 33 -1.54 9.53 -3.73
C ALA A 33 -1.78 10.63 -4.78
N TYR A 34 -0.89 10.72 -5.79
CA TYR A 34 -1.06 11.66 -6.90
C TYR A 34 -2.28 11.30 -7.77
N GLY A 35 -2.44 10.03 -8.14
CA GLY A 35 -3.53 9.56 -8.99
C GLY A 35 -4.91 9.67 -8.34
N LEU A 36 -4.97 9.53 -7.02
CA LEU A 36 -6.22 9.58 -6.25
C LEU A 36 -6.49 10.95 -5.60
N LYS A 37 -5.63 11.96 -5.85
CA LYS A 37 -5.82 13.32 -5.32
C LYS A 37 -7.22 13.86 -5.69
N GLY A 38 -7.86 14.54 -4.74
CA GLY A 38 -9.24 15.04 -4.91
C GLY A 38 -10.31 14.00 -4.57
N MET A 39 -9.95 12.71 -4.44
CA MET A 39 -10.86 11.66 -4.00
C MET A 39 -10.43 11.08 -2.65
N PHE A 40 -9.14 10.76 -2.50
CA PHE A 40 -8.55 10.25 -1.27
C PHE A 40 -7.34 11.09 -0.86
N ALA A 41 -7.26 11.39 0.43
CA ALA A 41 -6.06 11.98 1.06
C ALA A 41 -5.34 10.89 1.89
N PRO A 42 -4.03 10.69 1.70
CA PRO A 42 -3.27 9.80 2.58
C PRO A 42 -3.24 10.40 4.00
N VAL A 43 -3.60 9.58 4.99
CA VAL A 43 -3.46 9.90 6.41
C VAL A 43 -2.31 9.13 7.03
N TRP A 44 -1.81 8.13 6.33
CA TRP A 44 -0.61 7.39 6.64
C TRP A 44 -0.07 6.73 5.38
N ALA A 45 1.25 6.75 5.20
CA ALA A 45 1.96 6.14 4.10
C ALA A 45 3.28 5.54 4.58
N ASN A 46 3.75 4.45 3.93
CA ASN A 46 4.97 3.75 4.33
C ASN A 46 5.74 3.23 3.12
N ASP A 47 7.05 3.34 3.19
CA ASP A 47 7.99 2.61 2.33
C ASP A 47 9.31 2.39 3.10
N ILE A 48 10.06 1.36 2.73
CA ILE A 48 11.38 1.07 3.30
C ILE A 48 12.50 1.85 2.60
N SER A 49 12.25 2.40 1.43
CA SER A 49 13.25 3.07 0.59
C SER A 49 13.37 4.55 0.93
N GLU A 50 14.52 4.94 1.47
CA GLU A 50 14.85 6.33 1.79
C GLU A 50 14.79 7.25 0.55
N GLN A 51 15.26 6.76 -0.61
CA GLN A 51 15.22 7.51 -1.86
C GLN A 51 13.79 7.84 -2.29
N LYS A 52 12.89 6.84 -2.21
CA LYS A 52 11.47 7.03 -2.56
C LYS A 52 10.77 7.93 -1.55
N ALA A 53 11.06 7.74 -0.26
CA ALA A 53 10.55 8.58 0.83
C ALA A 53 10.89 10.06 0.63
N THR A 54 12.11 10.37 0.19
CA THR A 54 12.54 11.73 -0.11
C THR A 54 11.64 12.38 -1.18
N VAL A 55 11.33 11.64 -2.25
CA VAL A 55 10.45 12.15 -3.32
C VAL A 55 9.01 12.28 -2.82
N TYR A 56 8.51 11.30 -2.07
CA TYR A 56 7.17 11.34 -1.49
C TYR A 56 6.98 12.57 -0.61
N LYS A 57 7.88 12.75 0.36
CA LYS A 57 7.84 13.86 1.32
C LYS A 57 7.98 15.23 0.66
N ALA A 58 8.76 15.33 -0.42
CA ALA A 58 8.88 16.56 -1.18
C ALA A 58 7.55 17.01 -1.82
N ASN A 59 6.75 16.05 -2.31
CA ASN A 59 5.48 16.31 -2.97
C ASN A 59 4.29 16.45 -2.02
N PHE A 60 4.21 15.61 -0.99
CA PHE A 60 3.02 15.48 -0.13
C PHE A 60 3.24 15.97 1.30
N GLY A 61 4.49 16.16 1.73
CA GLY A 61 4.84 16.44 3.13
C GLY A 61 5.26 15.17 3.86
N ASP A 62 5.73 15.34 5.08
CA ASP A 62 6.35 14.30 5.91
C ASP A 62 5.51 13.88 7.13
N ASN A 63 4.40 14.59 7.41
CA ASN A 63 3.65 14.45 8.66
C ASN A 63 3.00 13.08 8.87
N TYR A 64 2.78 12.32 7.80
CA TYR A 64 2.10 11.02 7.82
C TYR A 64 2.89 9.92 7.10
N PHE A 65 4.16 10.20 6.73
CA PHE A 65 5.01 9.21 6.05
C PHE A 65 5.95 8.53 7.03
N GLU A 66 5.87 7.22 7.13
CA GLU A 66 6.72 6.38 7.96
C GLU A 66 7.74 5.63 7.10
N LEU A 67 9.04 5.92 7.32
CA LEU A 67 10.15 5.24 6.68
C LEU A 67 10.58 4.07 7.53
N ASP A 68 10.01 2.89 7.29
CA ASP A 68 10.35 1.69 8.05
C ASP A 68 9.96 0.42 7.27
N ASP A 69 10.45 -0.75 7.72
CA ASP A 69 9.98 -2.05 7.26
C ASP A 69 8.56 -2.30 7.77
N ILE A 70 7.66 -2.75 6.91
CA ILE A 70 6.28 -3.09 7.27
C ILE A 70 6.21 -4.08 8.46
N LYS A 71 7.22 -4.88 8.66
CA LYS A 71 7.32 -5.81 9.81
C LYS A 71 7.34 -5.09 11.16
N ASN A 72 7.81 -3.86 11.18
CA ASN A 72 7.86 -3.03 12.39
C ASN A 72 6.56 -2.23 12.60
N ILE A 73 5.75 -2.05 11.57
CA ILE A 73 4.48 -1.32 11.63
C ILE A 73 3.48 -2.07 12.51
N ARG A 74 2.77 -1.30 13.35
CA ARG A 74 1.70 -1.83 14.22
C ARG A 74 0.36 -1.23 13.80
N GLY A 75 -0.62 -2.08 13.51
CA GLY A 75 -1.92 -1.65 13.02
C GLY A 75 -2.71 -0.78 14.01
N TYR A 76 -2.54 -1.00 15.30
CA TYR A 76 -3.20 -0.23 16.36
C TYR A 76 -2.68 1.22 16.50
N ASP A 77 -1.51 1.53 15.90
CA ASP A 77 -0.95 2.88 15.89
C ASP A 77 -1.42 3.70 14.67
N LEU A 78 -2.06 3.06 13.69
CA LEU A 78 -2.49 3.73 12.47
C LEU A 78 -3.82 4.46 12.67
N PRO A 79 -3.97 5.71 12.14
CA PRO A 79 -5.25 6.41 12.15
C PRO A 79 -6.26 5.65 11.28
N TYR A 80 -7.56 5.85 11.52
CA TYR A 80 -8.58 5.28 10.63
C TYR A 80 -8.47 5.83 9.20
N ALA A 81 -8.66 4.95 8.23
CA ALA A 81 -8.79 5.32 6.82
C ALA A 81 -9.95 4.54 6.15
N HIS A 82 -10.51 5.11 5.10
CA HIS A 82 -11.60 4.49 4.32
C HIS A 82 -11.08 3.44 3.35
N LEU A 83 -9.87 3.67 2.82
CA LEU A 83 -9.19 2.82 1.86
C LEU A 83 -7.81 2.40 2.40
N SER A 84 -7.44 1.14 2.23
CA SER A 84 -6.03 0.70 2.31
C SER A 84 -5.56 0.28 0.93
N TRP A 85 -4.53 0.97 0.42
CA TRP A 85 -3.84 0.63 -0.81
C TRP A 85 -2.53 -0.08 -0.50
N ALA A 86 -2.23 -1.17 -1.24
CA ALA A 86 -0.96 -1.87 -1.14
C ALA A 86 -0.43 -2.27 -2.52
N SER A 87 0.78 -1.82 -2.87
CA SER A 87 1.53 -2.18 -4.08
C SER A 87 2.79 -2.95 -3.70
N PHE A 88 2.65 -4.17 -3.22
CA PHE A 88 3.79 -4.95 -2.74
C PHE A 88 4.62 -5.55 -3.89
N PRO A 89 5.95 -5.74 -3.72
CA PRO A 89 6.83 -6.29 -4.74
C PRO A 89 6.41 -7.70 -5.19
N CYS A 90 6.46 -7.97 -6.49
CA CYS A 90 6.07 -9.26 -7.07
C CYS A 90 6.98 -10.44 -6.67
N GLN A 91 8.20 -10.18 -6.18
CA GLN A 91 9.14 -11.21 -5.73
C GLN A 91 8.60 -11.96 -4.50
N ASP A 92 7.68 -11.38 -3.75
CA ASP A 92 7.02 -12.00 -2.59
C ASP A 92 5.75 -12.79 -2.95
N LEU A 93 5.47 -12.97 -4.24
CA LEU A 93 4.35 -13.81 -4.71
C LEU A 93 4.51 -15.31 -4.43
N SER A 94 5.62 -15.75 -3.83
CA SER A 94 5.79 -17.13 -3.36
C SER A 94 4.88 -17.40 -2.14
N LEU A 95 3.58 -17.22 -2.32
CA LEU A 95 2.57 -17.63 -1.35
C LEU A 95 2.47 -19.17 -1.27
N ALA A 96 3.08 -19.87 -2.23
CA ALA A 96 2.98 -21.30 -2.44
C ALA A 96 3.78 -22.17 -1.43
N GLY A 97 4.51 -21.57 -0.49
CA GLY A 97 5.11 -22.36 0.62
C GLY A 97 4.08 -22.96 1.56
N SER A 98 2.78 -22.70 1.37
CA SER A 98 1.74 -23.03 2.34
C SER A 98 0.63 -23.96 1.84
N LEU A 99 0.89 -24.82 0.89
CA LEU A 99 -0.04 -25.96 0.63
C LEU A 99 -0.13 -26.94 1.82
N GLY A 100 0.55 -26.64 2.93
CA GLY A 100 0.53 -27.39 4.19
C GLY A 100 -0.62 -27.08 5.16
N GLY A 101 -1.70 -26.44 4.70
CA GLY A 101 -2.85 -26.12 5.57
C GLY A 101 -2.62 -24.88 6.46
N ILE A 102 -3.54 -24.65 7.41
CA ILE A 102 -3.62 -23.49 8.33
C ILE A 102 -2.35 -23.23 9.18
N HIS A 103 -1.37 -24.12 9.16
CA HIS A 103 -0.13 -24.04 9.95
C HIS A 103 1.15 -23.78 9.13
N ALA A 104 1.05 -23.62 7.82
CA ALA A 104 2.23 -23.26 7.03
C ALA A 104 2.64 -21.80 7.33
N SER A 105 3.95 -21.57 7.45
CA SER A 105 4.49 -20.22 7.71
C SER A 105 4.09 -19.28 6.58
N ARG A 106 3.18 -18.37 6.86
CA ARG A 106 2.74 -17.31 5.96
C ARG A 106 3.84 -16.26 5.94
N SER A 107 4.80 -16.40 5.03
CA SER A 107 5.89 -15.44 4.84
C SER A 107 5.62 -14.58 3.61
N GLY A 108 6.05 -13.33 3.68
CA GLY A 108 5.90 -12.38 2.58
C GLY A 108 5.19 -11.08 2.98
N LEU A 109 5.44 -10.03 2.22
CA LEU A 109 4.97 -8.67 2.56
C LEU A 109 3.45 -8.54 2.55
N VAL A 110 2.74 -9.32 1.74
CA VAL A 110 1.27 -9.33 1.74
C VAL A 110 0.71 -9.83 3.08
N TRP A 111 1.36 -10.81 3.72
CA TRP A 111 0.95 -11.31 5.03
C TRP A 111 1.22 -10.31 6.14
N GLU A 112 2.32 -9.55 6.02
CA GLU A 112 2.59 -8.45 6.93
C GLU A 112 1.54 -7.34 6.80
N TRP A 113 1.13 -7.00 5.56
CA TRP A 113 0.03 -6.07 5.35
C TRP A 113 -1.29 -6.58 5.97
N LEU A 114 -1.63 -7.86 5.76
CA LEU A 114 -2.82 -8.47 6.39
C LEU A 114 -2.72 -8.50 7.91
N ARG A 115 -1.52 -8.74 8.48
CA ARG A 115 -1.28 -8.65 9.93
C ARG A 115 -1.58 -7.23 10.44
N VAL A 116 -1.04 -6.22 9.78
CA VAL A 116 -1.30 -4.82 10.14
C VAL A 116 -2.79 -4.49 10.09
N LEU A 117 -3.51 -4.95 9.05
CA LEU A 117 -4.96 -4.79 8.97
C LEU A 117 -5.69 -5.50 10.14
N ASP A 118 -5.24 -6.69 10.53
CA ASP A 118 -5.85 -7.45 11.64
C ASP A 118 -5.61 -6.80 13.01
N GLU A 119 -4.52 -6.04 13.15
CA GLU A 119 -4.18 -5.29 14.36
C GLU A 119 -4.93 -3.96 14.48
N MET A 120 -5.55 -3.44 13.40
CA MET A 120 -6.27 -2.17 13.43
C MET A 120 -7.52 -2.27 14.31
N GLU A 121 -7.78 -1.25 15.13
CA GLU A 121 -9.02 -1.13 15.89
C GLU A 121 -10.24 -1.06 14.95
N GLN A 122 -10.10 -0.32 13.86
CA GLN A 122 -11.12 -0.21 12.82
C GLN A 122 -10.48 -0.38 11.43
N ARG A 123 -10.81 -1.49 10.76
CA ARG A 123 -10.29 -1.78 9.43
C ARG A 123 -10.91 -0.88 8.36
N PRO A 124 -10.13 -0.49 7.32
CA PRO A 124 -10.65 0.17 6.13
C PRO A 124 -11.76 -0.65 5.47
N LYS A 125 -12.79 0.04 4.97
CA LYS A 125 -13.90 -0.64 4.27
C LYS A 125 -13.54 -1.07 2.86
N ILE A 126 -12.54 -0.43 2.25
CA ILE A 126 -12.07 -0.70 0.89
C ILE A 126 -10.61 -1.12 0.96
N LEU A 127 -10.28 -2.23 0.30
CA LEU A 127 -8.92 -2.69 0.10
C LEU A 127 -8.62 -2.70 -1.40
N LEU A 128 -7.53 -2.10 -1.81
CA LEU A 128 -7.02 -2.17 -3.18
C LEU A 128 -5.58 -2.71 -3.15
N LEU A 129 -5.36 -3.76 -3.92
CA LEU A 129 -4.04 -4.33 -4.12
C LEU A 129 -3.68 -4.20 -5.60
N GLU A 130 -2.49 -3.69 -5.85
CA GLU A 130 -1.91 -3.65 -7.18
C GLU A 130 -0.76 -4.64 -7.26
N ASN A 131 -0.72 -5.40 -8.35
CA ASN A 131 0.39 -6.29 -8.66
C ASN A 131 0.41 -6.65 -10.14
N VAL A 132 1.48 -7.30 -10.57
CA VAL A 132 1.59 -7.79 -11.95
C VAL A 132 0.63 -8.96 -12.22
N VAL A 133 0.30 -9.18 -13.50
CA VAL A 133 -0.60 -10.27 -13.94
C VAL A 133 -0.11 -11.66 -13.47
N GLY A 134 1.19 -11.79 -13.19
CA GLY A 134 1.78 -12.99 -12.58
C GLY A 134 1.05 -13.49 -11.33
N LEU A 135 0.46 -12.60 -10.52
CA LEU A 135 -0.33 -12.99 -9.35
C LEU A 135 -1.51 -13.92 -9.73
N LEU A 136 -2.12 -13.68 -10.87
CA LEU A 136 -3.26 -14.47 -11.36
C LEU A 136 -2.84 -15.75 -12.10
N SER A 137 -1.64 -15.77 -12.73
CA SER A 137 -1.25 -16.83 -13.67
C SER A 137 -0.21 -17.80 -13.12
N THR A 138 0.67 -17.36 -12.20
CA THR A 138 1.68 -18.25 -11.63
C THR A 138 1.05 -19.29 -10.70
N SER A 139 1.71 -20.47 -10.61
CA SER A 139 1.22 -21.60 -9.78
C SER A 139 -0.23 -21.97 -10.07
N LYS A 140 -0.66 -21.89 -11.34
CA LYS A 140 -2.04 -22.19 -11.79
C LYS A 140 -3.11 -21.35 -11.05
N GLY A 141 -2.76 -20.14 -10.62
CA GLY A 141 -3.65 -19.24 -9.90
C GLY A 141 -3.74 -19.50 -8.40
N ASP A 142 -2.93 -20.39 -7.84
CA ASP A 142 -2.96 -20.69 -6.40
C ASP A 142 -2.64 -19.46 -5.54
N ASN A 143 -1.70 -18.64 -5.98
CA ASN A 143 -1.36 -17.40 -5.24
C ASN A 143 -2.56 -16.48 -5.10
N TYR A 144 -3.29 -16.24 -6.18
CA TYR A 144 -4.51 -15.43 -6.13
C TYR A 144 -5.58 -16.09 -5.26
N ARG A 145 -5.79 -17.40 -5.38
CA ARG A 145 -6.78 -18.13 -4.56
C ARG A 145 -6.50 -18.02 -3.07
N ILE A 146 -5.23 -18.16 -2.67
CA ILE A 146 -4.82 -18.04 -1.27
C ILE A 146 -5.10 -16.62 -0.75
N LEU A 147 -4.72 -15.60 -1.50
CA LEU A 147 -4.96 -14.20 -1.15
C LEU A 147 -6.47 -13.89 -1.08
N HIS A 148 -7.23 -14.30 -2.09
CA HIS A 148 -8.68 -14.14 -2.12
C HIS A 148 -9.34 -14.77 -0.89
N THR A 149 -8.98 -16.02 -0.56
CA THR A 149 -9.50 -16.70 0.63
C THR A 149 -9.16 -15.93 1.91
N ALA A 150 -7.93 -15.45 2.03
CA ALA A 150 -7.51 -14.69 3.21
C ALA A 150 -8.28 -13.37 3.39
N LEU A 151 -8.67 -12.72 2.30
CA LEU A 151 -9.49 -11.50 2.34
C LEU A 151 -10.96 -11.81 2.66
N VAL A 152 -11.52 -12.86 2.05
CA VAL A 152 -12.90 -13.31 2.34
C VAL A 152 -13.05 -13.73 3.80
N GLU A 153 -12.07 -14.45 4.37
CA GLU A 153 -12.06 -14.82 5.80
C GLU A 153 -12.08 -13.60 6.74
N ARG A 154 -11.62 -12.43 6.24
CA ARG A 154 -11.66 -11.14 6.95
C ARG A 154 -12.94 -10.34 6.71
N GLY A 155 -13.88 -10.89 5.94
CA GLY A 155 -15.19 -10.29 5.68
C GLY A 155 -15.23 -9.35 4.46
N TYR A 156 -14.26 -9.42 3.57
CA TYR A 156 -14.27 -8.62 2.34
C TYR A 156 -14.84 -9.41 1.17
N ASP A 157 -15.68 -8.75 0.37
CA ASP A 157 -16.04 -9.23 -0.96
C ASP A 157 -14.92 -8.89 -1.95
N CYS A 158 -14.43 -9.88 -2.69
CA CYS A 158 -13.23 -9.74 -3.50
C CYS A 158 -13.48 -9.98 -4.99
N GLY A 159 -12.85 -9.18 -5.82
CA GLY A 159 -12.79 -9.35 -7.27
C GLY A 159 -11.41 -8.94 -7.79
N ALA A 160 -11.08 -9.33 -9.02
CA ALA A 160 -9.86 -8.91 -9.70
C ALA A 160 -10.20 -8.33 -11.07
N ILE A 161 -9.48 -7.27 -11.44
CA ILE A 161 -9.50 -6.68 -12.78
C ILE A 161 -8.10 -6.67 -13.35
N VAL A 162 -7.99 -6.85 -14.66
CA VAL A 162 -6.71 -6.69 -15.39
C VAL A 162 -6.80 -5.40 -16.17
N LEU A 163 -5.86 -4.50 -15.92
CA LEU A 163 -5.76 -3.21 -16.60
C LEU A 163 -4.51 -3.18 -17.46
N ASN A 164 -4.61 -2.63 -18.66
CA ASN A 164 -3.47 -2.31 -19.49
C ASN A 164 -3.17 -0.81 -19.34
N ALA A 165 -1.94 -0.49 -18.97
CA ALA A 165 -1.48 0.90 -18.78
C ALA A 165 -0.83 1.52 -20.04
N SER A 166 -0.90 0.81 -21.21
CA SER A 166 -0.37 1.29 -22.49
C SER A 166 -1.39 2.14 -23.26
#